data_3eb69c19ed9cb55e24557ba9ada61978
#
_entry.id   3eb69c19ed9cb55e24557ba9ada61978
#
_cell.length_a   1.000
_cell.length_b   1.000
_cell.length_c   1.000
_cell.angle_alpha   90.00
_cell.angle_beta   90.00
_cell.angle_gamma   90.00
#
_symmetry.space_group_name_H-M   'P 1'
#
loop_
_entity.id
_entity.type
_entity.pdbx_description
1 polymer ?
#
loop_
_entity_poly.entity_id
_entity_poly.type
_entity_poly.pdbx_seq_one_letter_code
_entity_poly.pdbx_strand_id
1 'polypeptide(L)'
;MTVPRFSGMQGLAAMLAALLLAGCGSSSPVDGSAGGGGALAASDSGAALHRDGAFMVDEYNRVVLLHGLNAVWKLKPYTIPDSGKGFTGADADFLAANGFNLVRLGVLFAGVMPQKGVIDPNYLDGVDRVVQLLASRHIRVLLDFHQDMYNEQFQGEGFPDWAVPGPLLLNDATHGFPLNEFLSLALNNVYDQFWANSNGLWAQYLAAWTAVATRWRDQPYLLGYDLFNEPWPGTQWPTCFELDCVLFDATLLKFQQQALAGVRAADTKHFAFFEPQQLFDFGAPSGFPAVNDPALGLSWHAYCSAELFASTGLPDLPDCSILEPRTMSNADAQIAALGATSLMTEFGANDDLTDIGRVTNLADQHLVGWTYWAYKTFSDPTGAGQAESLFADDSDLTSLKAPKADLLIRPYARAIAGTPLAMSFDNGSKAFSLSYTPRAATAPTEIFVPTRHYPKGYSATVRGGHVTSAANAAVLTIANDTGAAQVQVAVTSAP
;
A
#
# COMPACT_ATOMS: atom_id res chain seq x y z
N MET A 1 -12.06 37.82 -47.84
CA MET A 1 -10.90 38.09 -48.70
C MET A 1 -9.91 36.96 -48.45
N THR A 2 -9.95 36.06 -49.36
CA THR A 2 -8.90 35.42 -50.21
C THR A 2 -7.86 34.56 -49.51
N VAL A 3 -8.09 33.28 -49.68
CA VAL A 3 -7.12 32.17 -49.67
C VAL A 3 -6.20 32.33 -50.91
N PRO A 4 -4.97 31.78 -50.90
CA PRO A 4 -4.75 30.72 -51.89
C PRO A 4 -4.08 29.45 -51.39
N ARG A 5 -4.56 28.34 -51.97
CA ARG A 5 -3.93 27.03 -52.13
C ARG A 5 -2.85 27.02 -53.22
N PHE A 6 -1.87 26.11 -53.09
CA PHE A 6 -1.21 25.37 -54.18
C PHE A 6 -0.52 24.15 -53.54
N SER A 7 -0.76 22.97 -53.80
CA SER A 7 -0.89 21.91 -54.83
C SER A 7 0.42 21.54 -55.55
N GLY A 8 0.71 20.23 -55.58
CA GLY A 8 1.50 19.52 -56.56
C GLY A 8 2.55 18.60 -55.92
N MET A 9 2.45 17.37 -55.92
CA MET A 9 2.26 16.22 -56.82
C MET A 9 3.58 15.46 -57.09
N GLN A 10 3.55 14.19 -56.72
CA GLN A 10 3.91 12.93 -57.43
C GLN A 10 5.37 12.59 -57.72
N GLY A 11 5.66 11.33 -57.48
CA GLY A 11 6.41 10.44 -58.39
C GLY A 11 7.25 9.38 -57.67
N LEU A 12 6.76 8.21 -57.62
CA LEU A 12 7.03 6.90 -58.29
C LEU A 12 8.29 6.14 -57.82
N ALA A 13 8.05 5.05 -57.18
CA ALA A 13 8.25 3.61 -57.41
C ALA A 13 9.53 3.10 -58.11
N ALA A 14 10.17 2.07 -57.59
CA ALA A 14 10.36 0.71 -58.09
C ALA A 14 11.50 -0.02 -57.36
N MET A 15 11.21 -1.14 -56.77
CA MET A 15 11.56 -2.55 -57.03
C MET A 15 13.03 -2.89 -57.38
N LEU A 16 13.66 -3.85 -56.63
CA LEU A 16 14.02 -5.25 -56.99
C LEU A 16 14.93 -5.88 -55.90
N ALA A 17 14.56 -6.89 -55.33
CA ALA A 17 14.79 -8.33 -55.24
C ALA A 17 16.25 -8.84 -55.13
N ALA A 18 16.48 -9.58 -54.05
CA ALA A 18 17.17 -10.86 -53.86
C ALA A 18 18.63 -11.07 -54.29
N LEU A 19 19.42 -11.60 -53.36
CA LEU A 19 20.05 -12.92 -53.45
C LEU A 19 20.79 -13.33 -52.16
N LEU A 20 20.56 -14.58 -51.78
CA LEU A 20 21.22 -15.33 -50.72
C LEU A 20 22.71 -15.57 -51.01
N LEU A 21 23.56 -15.52 -49.99
CA LEU A 21 24.72 -16.41 -49.90
C LEU A 21 25.14 -16.60 -48.45
N ALA A 22 25.23 -17.86 -48.08
CA ALA A 22 25.68 -18.35 -46.79
C ALA A 22 27.18 -18.11 -46.60
N GLY A 23 27.57 -17.68 -45.40
CA GLY A 23 28.94 -17.62 -44.95
C GLY A 23 29.03 -17.96 -43.49
N CYS A 24 29.47 -19.19 -43.13
CA CYS A 24 29.86 -19.57 -41.82
C CYS A 24 31.07 -18.75 -41.36
N GLY A 25 30.91 -17.96 -40.32
CA GLY A 25 32.00 -17.30 -39.64
C GLY A 25 31.80 -17.47 -38.14
N SER A 26 32.62 -18.33 -37.52
CA SER A 26 32.75 -18.49 -36.09
C SER A 26 33.26 -17.20 -35.48
N SER A 27 32.43 -16.52 -34.69
CA SER A 27 32.87 -15.45 -33.78
C SER A 27 32.59 -15.88 -32.36
N SER A 28 33.65 -15.96 -31.56
CA SER A 28 33.67 -16.16 -30.13
C SER A 28 32.82 -15.08 -29.42
N PRO A 29 32.11 -15.43 -28.34
CA PRO A 29 31.38 -14.43 -27.56
C PRO A 29 32.36 -13.52 -26.85
N VAL A 30 32.23 -12.22 -27.08
CA VAL A 30 32.84 -11.18 -26.24
C VAL A 30 32.05 -11.15 -24.95
N ASP A 31 32.72 -11.48 -23.84
CA ASP A 31 32.23 -11.26 -22.48
C ASP A 31 31.95 -9.77 -22.27
N GLY A 32 30.71 -9.38 -22.46
CA GLY A 32 30.13 -8.14 -21.96
C GLY A 32 29.57 -8.41 -20.58
N SER A 33 30.36 -8.19 -19.53
CA SER A 33 29.84 -8.15 -18.17
C SER A 33 28.92 -6.94 -17.99
N ALA A 34 27.67 -7.08 -18.45
CA ALA A 34 26.56 -6.27 -17.93
C ALA A 34 26.34 -6.71 -16.48
N GLY A 35 26.46 -5.79 -15.54
CA GLY A 35 26.22 -6.03 -14.13
C GLY A 35 24.85 -6.69 -13.95
N GLY A 36 24.87 -7.98 -13.60
CA GLY A 36 23.70 -8.76 -13.35
C GLY A 36 23.00 -8.20 -12.11
N GLY A 37 21.85 -7.55 -12.31
CA GLY A 37 20.83 -7.50 -11.28
C GLY A 37 20.42 -8.96 -11.01
N GLY A 38 21.10 -9.60 -10.05
CA GLY A 38 20.70 -10.92 -9.57
C GLY A 38 19.27 -10.80 -9.09
N ALA A 39 18.36 -11.54 -9.73
CA ALA A 39 17.00 -11.68 -9.24
C ALA A 39 17.12 -12.03 -7.75
N LEU A 40 16.45 -11.22 -6.90
CA LEU A 40 16.36 -11.51 -5.48
C LEU A 40 15.86 -12.95 -5.36
N ALA A 41 16.70 -13.85 -4.84
CA ALA A 41 16.29 -15.24 -4.63
C ALA A 41 15.12 -15.20 -3.65
N ALA A 42 13.90 -15.31 -4.17
CA ALA A 42 12.71 -15.23 -3.37
C ALA A 42 12.61 -16.49 -2.55
N SER A 43 12.79 -16.36 -1.26
CA SER A 43 12.40 -17.40 -0.30
C SER A 43 10.91 -17.33 0.06
N ASP A 44 10.17 -16.34 -0.47
CA ASP A 44 8.71 -16.21 -0.35
C ASP A 44 8.05 -17.04 -1.47
N SER A 45 7.32 -18.09 -1.08
CA SER A 45 6.61 -18.97 -2.02
C SER A 45 5.27 -18.37 -2.52
N GLY A 46 4.84 -17.23 -1.97
CA GLY A 46 3.52 -16.68 -2.20
C GLY A 46 2.40 -17.35 -1.38
N ALA A 47 2.75 -18.23 -0.44
CA ALA A 47 1.77 -18.81 0.47
C ALA A 47 1.12 -17.72 1.34
N ALA A 48 -0.10 -17.98 1.80
CA ALA A 48 -0.78 -17.08 2.74
C ALA A 48 0.05 -16.95 4.03
N LEU A 49 0.22 -15.72 4.48
CA LEU A 49 0.79 -15.46 5.80
C LEU A 49 -0.21 -15.82 6.89
N HIS A 50 0.26 -16.15 8.07
CA HIS A 50 -0.58 -16.39 9.24
C HIS A 50 -0.22 -15.42 10.37
N ARG A 51 -1.12 -15.25 11.32
CA ARG A 51 -0.92 -14.37 12.46
C ARG A 51 -0.25 -15.09 13.62
N ASP A 52 0.76 -14.43 14.22
CA ASP A 52 1.36 -14.83 15.50
C ASP A 52 1.54 -13.57 16.37
N GLY A 53 0.63 -13.38 17.33
CA GLY A 53 0.53 -12.14 18.09
C GLY A 53 0.17 -10.96 17.18
N ALA A 54 0.97 -9.91 17.23
CA ALA A 54 0.86 -8.73 16.38
C ALA A 54 1.57 -8.88 15.02
N PHE A 55 2.26 -9.99 14.78
CA PHE A 55 3.07 -10.18 13.58
C PHE A 55 2.41 -11.07 12.54
N MET A 56 2.74 -10.82 11.28
CA MET A 56 2.52 -11.73 10.16
C MET A 56 3.71 -12.67 10.05
N VAL A 57 3.46 -13.94 9.82
CA VAL A 57 4.49 -15.01 9.79
C VAL A 57 4.31 -15.85 8.53
N ASP A 58 5.42 -16.18 7.88
CA ASP A 58 5.45 -17.03 6.68
C ASP A 58 5.48 -18.54 7.03
N GLU A 59 5.41 -19.39 5.99
CA GLU A 59 5.47 -20.86 6.13
C GLU A 59 6.80 -21.38 6.69
N TYR A 60 7.84 -20.55 6.70
CA TYR A 60 9.15 -20.87 7.28
C TYR A 60 9.24 -20.47 8.77
N ASN A 61 8.14 -20.00 9.37
CA ASN A 61 8.06 -19.49 10.74
C ASN A 61 8.94 -18.25 10.97
N ARG A 62 9.02 -17.35 9.96
CA ARG A 62 9.70 -16.07 10.06
C ARG A 62 8.67 -14.94 10.18
N VAL A 63 8.95 -13.95 10.99
CA VAL A 63 8.18 -12.70 11.00
C VAL A 63 8.44 -11.94 9.70
N VAL A 64 7.39 -11.50 9.02
CA VAL A 64 7.46 -10.76 7.76
C VAL A 64 7.09 -9.30 7.99
N LEU A 65 7.97 -8.39 7.57
CA LEU A 65 7.67 -6.97 7.48
C LEU A 65 7.46 -6.58 6.02
N LEU A 66 6.45 -5.75 5.80
CA LEU A 66 6.01 -5.37 4.46
C LEU A 66 6.25 -3.88 4.25
N HIS A 67 7.05 -3.53 3.24
CA HIS A 67 7.21 -2.16 2.77
C HIS A 67 6.61 -2.04 1.37
N GLY A 68 5.70 -1.10 1.20
CA GLY A 68 4.92 -1.02 -0.02
C GLY A 68 4.47 0.39 -0.40
N LEU A 69 3.62 0.42 -1.41
CA LEU A 69 3.08 1.63 -1.99
C LEU A 69 1.61 1.44 -2.31
N ASN A 70 0.85 2.53 -2.29
CA ASN A 70 -0.53 2.55 -2.73
C ASN A 70 -0.61 2.73 -4.26
N ALA A 71 -1.54 2.02 -4.89
CA ALA A 71 -1.85 2.14 -6.30
C ALA A 71 -3.37 2.11 -6.48
N VAL A 72 -3.98 3.28 -6.62
CA VAL A 72 -5.42 3.45 -6.72
C VAL A 72 -5.76 4.31 -7.92
N TRP A 73 -6.66 3.83 -8.81
CA TRP A 73 -7.17 4.59 -9.94
C TRP A 73 -8.61 5.02 -9.68
N LYS A 74 -8.79 6.27 -9.31
CA LYS A 74 -10.06 6.84 -8.83
C LYS A 74 -11.01 7.31 -9.93
N LEU A 75 -10.55 7.36 -11.18
CA LEU A 75 -11.35 7.80 -12.32
C LEU A 75 -11.99 6.64 -13.08
N LYS A 76 -13.16 6.84 -13.65
CA LYS A 76 -13.82 5.83 -14.52
C LYS A 76 -12.88 5.40 -15.65
N PRO A 77 -12.72 4.11 -15.92
CA PRO A 77 -13.51 2.97 -15.42
C PRO A 77 -13.01 2.36 -14.10
N TYR A 78 -12.24 3.07 -13.27
CA TYR A 78 -11.69 2.68 -11.97
C TYR A 78 -10.67 1.52 -12.03
N THR A 79 -10.10 1.26 -13.18
CA THR A 79 -9.02 0.30 -13.38
C THR A 79 -7.76 1.01 -13.85
N ILE A 80 -6.62 0.66 -13.27
CA ILE A 80 -5.33 1.26 -13.65
C ILE A 80 -5.01 0.90 -15.11
N PRO A 81 -4.82 1.86 -16.01
CA PRO A 81 -4.53 1.58 -17.41
C PRO A 81 -3.14 0.95 -17.60
N ASP A 82 -2.99 0.15 -18.67
CA ASP A 82 -1.71 -0.39 -19.10
C ASP A 82 -0.95 0.69 -19.92
N SER A 83 -0.35 1.62 -19.22
CA SER A 83 0.36 2.77 -19.81
C SER A 83 1.39 3.34 -18.83
N GLY A 84 2.26 4.22 -19.32
CA GLY A 84 3.25 4.89 -18.46
C GLY A 84 2.64 5.66 -17.29
N LYS A 85 1.46 6.25 -17.46
CA LYS A 85 0.72 6.93 -16.36
C LYS A 85 -0.08 5.96 -15.50
N GLY A 86 -0.26 4.73 -15.92
CA GLY A 86 -0.89 3.67 -15.16
C GLY A 86 0.14 2.72 -14.55
N PHE A 87 -0.10 1.40 -14.72
CA PHE A 87 0.78 0.36 -14.15
C PHE A 87 1.11 -0.70 -15.20
N THR A 88 2.39 -0.89 -15.48
CA THR A 88 2.95 -1.79 -16.51
C THR A 88 3.88 -2.83 -15.88
N GLY A 89 4.43 -3.72 -16.68
CA GLY A 89 5.49 -4.65 -16.24
C GLY A 89 6.75 -3.93 -15.74
N ALA A 90 7.09 -2.76 -16.32
CA ALA A 90 8.24 -1.97 -15.88
C ALA A 90 8.05 -1.39 -14.48
N ASP A 91 6.81 -1.06 -14.10
CA ASP A 91 6.48 -0.60 -12.75
C ASP A 91 6.67 -1.71 -11.72
N ALA A 92 6.20 -2.93 -12.04
CA ALA A 92 6.40 -4.08 -11.17
C ALA A 92 7.89 -4.45 -11.04
N ASP A 93 8.67 -4.36 -12.12
CA ASP A 93 10.12 -4.57 -12.10
C ASP A 93 10.82 -3.51 -11.23
N PHE A 94 10.41 -2.24 -11.34
CA PHE A 94 10.92 -1.15 -10.50
C PHE A 94 10.66 -1.41 -9.02
N LEU A 95 9.44 -1.79 -8.65
CA LEU A 95 9.09 -2.08 -7.26
C LEU A 95 9.93 -3.23 -6.69
N ALA A 96 10.02 -4.35 -7.42
CA ALA A 96 10.81 -5.51 -7.00
C ALA A 96 12.30 -5.18 -6.84
N ALA A 97 12.90 -4.44 -7.80
CA ALA A 97 14.30 -4.05 -7.78
C ALA A 97 14.62 -3.12 -6.59
N ASN A 98 13.64 -2.34 -6.12
CA ASN A 98 13.78 -1.41 -5.01
C ASN A 98 13.29 -1.98 -3.67
N GLY A 99 13.04 -3.29 -3.60
CA GLY A 99 12.75 -4.03 -2.36
C GLY A 99 11.35 -3.86 -1.82
N PHE A 100 10.44 -3.22 -2.57
CA PHE A 100 9.03 -3.20 -2.19
C PHE A 100 8.41 -4.59 -2.36
N ASN A 101 7.79 -5.10 -1.31
CA ASN A 101 7.22 -6.44 -1.27
C ASN A 101 5.68 -6.43 -1.06
N LEU A 102 5.06 -5.25 -1.10
CA LEU A 102 3.63 -5.04 -0.99
C LEU A 102 3.16 -3.91 -1.92
N VAL A 103 1.97 -4.08 -2.50
CA VAL A 103 1.16 -3.00 -3.08
C VAL A 103 -0.24 -3.09 -2.48
N ARG A 104 -0.71 -1.97 -1.90
CA ARG A 104 -2.12 -1.79 -1.59
C ARG A 104 -2.81 -1.29 -2.86
N LEU A 105 -3.64 -2.15 -3.44
CA LEU A 105 -4.28 -1.96 -4.73
C LEU A 105 -5.75 -1.60 -4.55
N GLY A 106 -6.12 -0.40 -4.96
CA GLY A 106 -7.49 0.08 -4.86
C GLY A 106 -8.46 -0.70 -5.75
N VAL A 107 -9.54 -1.11 -5.15
CA VAL A 107 -10.72 -1.73 -5.77
C VAL A 107 -11.92 -0.88 -5.37
N LEU A 108 -12.64 -0.30 -6.34
CA LEU A 108 -13.74 0.59 -6.02
C LEU A 108 -15.08 -0.16 -6.11
N PHE A 109 -15.94 0.02 -5.11
CA PHE A 109 -17.28 -0.58 -5.11
C PHE A 109 -18.07 -0.19 -6.37
N ALA A 110 -17.91 1.05 -6.85
CA ALA A 110 -18.49 1.53 -8.10
C ALA A 110 -18.02 0.73 -9.33
N GLY A 111 -16.77 0.27 -9.32
CA GLY A 111 -16.22 -0.56 -10.38
C GLY A 111 -16.70 -2.00 -10.29
N VAL A 112 -16.70 -2.59 -9.08
CA VAL A 112 -17.14 -3.97 -8.84
C VAL A 112 -18.63 -4.15 -9.13
N MET A 113 -19.47 -3.19 -8.73
CA MET A 113 -20.93 -3.28 -8.85
C MET A 113 -21.51 -1.97 -9.42
N PRO A 114 -21.25 -1.66 -10.70
CA PRO A 114 -21.72 -0.42 -11.34
C PRO A 114 -23.25 -0.34 -11.43
N GLN A 115 -23.94 -1.47 -11.42
CA GLN A 115 -25.37 -1.59 -11.33
C GLN A 115 -25.74 -2.44 -10.11
N LYS A 116 -26.77 -2.04 -9.37
CA LYS A 116 -27.20 -2.72 -8.14
C LYS A 116 -27.39 -4.22 -8.35
N GLY A 117 -26.62 -5.02 -7.62
CA GLY A 117 -26.68 -6.49 -7.67
C GLY A 117 -25.98 -7.13 -8.87
N VAL A 118 -25.27 -6.36 -9.71
CA VAL A 118 -24.56 -6.86 -10.89
C VAL A 118 -23.06 -6.65 -10.74
N ILE A 119 -22.32 -7.73 -10.62
CA ILE A 119 -20.85 -7.71 -10.60
C ILE A 119 -20.32 -7.56 -12.02
N ASP A 120 -19.38 -6.63 -12.22
CA ASP A 120 -18.73 -6.41 -13.52
C ASP A 120 -17.45 -7.28 -13.66
N PRO A 121 -17.49 -8.36 -14.48
CA PRO A 121 -16.31 -9.19 -14.69
C PRO A 121 -15.19 -8.46 -15.43
N ASN A 122 -15.49 -7.48 -16.29
CA ASN A 122 -14.47 -6.75 -17.03
C ASN A 122 -13.66 -5.84 -16.09
N TYR A 123 -14.32 -5.25 -15.09
CA TYR A 123 -13.63 -4.51 -14.04
C TYR A 123 -12.68 -5.42 -13.25
N LEU A 124 -13.16 -6.59 -12.81
CA LEU A 124 -12.35 -7.56 -12.09
C LEU A 124 -11.14 -8.05 -12.94
N ASP A 125 -11.33 -8.23 -14.25
CA ASP A 125 -10.25 -8.58 -15.18
C ASP A 125 -9.20 -7.46 -15.29
N GLY A 126 -9.64 -6.19 -15.26
CA GLY A 126 -8.73 -5.03 -15.24
C GLY A 126 -7.88 -4.95 -13.97
N VAL A 127 -8.47 -5.25 -12.80
CA VAL A 127 -7.74 -5.35 -11.52
C VAL A 127 -6.79 -6.55 -11.55
N ASP A 128 -7.25 -7.71 -12.05
CA ASP A 128 -6.45 -8.94 -12.11
C ASP A 128 -5.16 -8.75 -12.91
N ARG A 129 -5.16 -7.95 -13.97
CA ARG A 129 -3.96 -7.63 -14.74
C ARG A 129 -2.84 -7.09 -13.83
N VAL A 130 -3.15 -6.17 -12.92
CA VAL A 130 -2.16 -5.59 -12.00
C VAL A 130 -1.75 -6.62 -10.94
N VAL A 131 -2.72 -7.38 -10.39
CA VAL A 131 -2.47 -8.47 -9.44
C VAL A 131 -1.47 -9.47 -10.02
N GLN A 132 -1.65 -9.91 -11.28
CA GLN A 132 -0.75 -10.87 -11.95
C GLN A 132 0.65 -10.27 -12.20
N LEU A 133 0.74 -8.99 -12.57
CA LEU A 133 2.03 -8.32 -12.72
C LEU A 133 2.82 -8.32 -11.41
N LEU A 134 2.19 -7.98 -10.31
CA LEU A 134 2.80 -7.95 -8.97
C LEU A 134 3.18 -9.35 -8.49
N ALA A 135 2.26 -10.32 -8.57
CA ALA A 135 2.50 -11.70 -8.16
C ALA A 135 3.67 -12.35 -8.93
N SER A 136 3.79 -12.06 -10.24
CA SER A 136 4.90 -12.56 -11.06
C SER A 136 6.28 -11.99 -10.66
N ARG A 137 6.33 -10.94 -9.82
CA ARG A 137 7.54 -10.36 -9.21
C ARG A 137 7.62 -10.63 -7.71
N HIS A 138 6.79 -11.53 -7.19
CA HIS A 138 6.75 -11.92 -5.78
C HIS A 138 6.40 -10.73 -4.85
N ILE A 139 5.59 -9.80 -5.34
CA ILE A 139 5.08 -8.67 -4.58
C ILE A 139 3.67 -9.02 -4.11
N ARG A 140 3.43 -8.92 -2.81
CA ARG A 140 2.11 -9.17 -2.23
C ARG A 140 1.13 -8.06 -2.59
N VAL A 141 -0.15 -8.42 -2.62
CA VAL A 141 -1.23 -7.49 -2.93
C VAL A 141 -2.21 -7.46 -1.76
N LEU A 142 -2.51 -6.27 -1.26
CA LEU A 142 -3.64 -6.00 -0.39
C LEU A 142 -4.72 -5.33 -1.23
N LEU A 143 -5.88 -5.97 -1.36
CA LEU A 143 -7.02 -5.40 -2.08
C LEU A 143 -7.81 -4.50 -1.12
N ASP A 144 -7.99 -3.26 -1.52
CA ASP A 144 -8.60 -2.22 -0.70
C ASP A 144 -9.90 -1.72 -1.35
N PHE A 145 -11.04 -1.77 -0.62
CA PHE A 145 -12.23 -1.06 -1.09
C PHE A 145 -12.09 0.42 -0.79
N HIS A 146 -11.45 1.07 -1.78
CA HIS A 146 -11.12 2.48 -1.71
C HIS A 146 -12.33 3.38 -1.93
N GLN A 147 -12.42 4.40 -1.12
CA GLN A 147 -13.35 5.49 -1.26
C GLN A 147 -12.78 6.76 -0.62
N ASP A 148 -13.08 7.92 -1.22
CA ASP A 148 -12.94 9.23 -0.61
C ASP A 148 -14.24 9.99 -0.83
N MET A 149 -14.77 10.59 0.23
CA MET A 149 -16.00 11.40 0.14
C MET A 149 -17.17 10.70 -0.58
N TYR A 150 -17.24 9.36 -0.49
CA TYR A 150 -18.32 8.49 -0.93
C TYR A 150 -18.50 8.38 -2.45
N ASN A 151 -18.71 9.48 -3.18
CA ASN A 151 -19.12 9.46 -4.60
C ASN A 151 -18.74 10.74 -5.34
N GLU A 152 -18.65 10.70 -6.66
CA GLU A 152 -18.32 11.83 -7.54
C GLU A 152 -19.25 13.05 -7.35
N GLN A 153 -20.49 12.86 -6.89
CA GLN A 153 -21.39 13.96 -6.58
C GLN A 153 -20.89 14.85 -5.43
N PHE A 154 -19.98 14.32 -4.62
CA PHE A 154 -19.33 15.01 -3.50
C PHE A 154 -17.86 15.32 -3.78
N GLN A 155 -17.43 15.28 -5.04
CA GLN A 155 -16.04 15.45 -5.49
C GLN A 155 -15.09 14.34 -5.01
N GLY A 156 -15.63 13.18 -4.66
CA GLY A 156 -14.92 11.98 -4.26
C GLY A 156 -15.15 10.81 -5.22
N GLU A 157 -14.97 9.60 -4.73
CA GLU A 157 -15.20 8.36 -5.48
C GLU A 157 -15.43 7.17 -4.52
N GLY A 158 -15.62 5.98 -5.08
CA GLY A 158 -15.74 4.73 -4.33
C GLY A 158 -17.10 4.08 -4.49
N PHE A 159 -18.17 4.79 -4.15
CA PHE A 159 -19.52 4.25 -4.22
C PHE A 159 -20.20 4.56 -5.56
N PRO A 160 -20.98 3.60 -6.11
CA PRO A 160 -21.72 3.82 -7.35
C PRO A 160 -22.92 4.77 -7.15
N ASP A 161 -23.34 5.46 -8.21
CA ASP A 161 -24.44 6.45 -8.16
C ASP A 161 -25.75 5.89 -7.57
N TRP A 162 -26.07 4.61 -7.83
CA TRP A 162 -27.25 3.96 -7.26
C TRP A 162 -27.19 3.75 -5.75
N ALA A 163 -25.99 3.82 -5.14
CA ALA A 163 -25.79 3.71 -3.69
C ALA A 163 -25.88 5.08 -2.97
N VAL A 164 -25.99 6.18 -3.71
CA VAL A 164 -26.26 7.50 -3.14
C VAL A 164 -27.75 7.59 -2.82
N PRO A 165 -28.13 7.68 -1.54
CA PRO A 165 -29.54 7.77 -1.18
C PRO A 165 -30.09 9.14 -1.54
N GLY A 166 -31.29 9.19 -2.10
CA GLY A 166 -32.01 10.43 -2.44
C GLY A 166 -33.28 10.62 -1.63
N PRO A 167 -33.86 11.84 -1.64
CA PRO A 167 -33.29 13.07 -2.18
C PRO A 167 -32.22 13.66 -1.27
N LEU A 168 -31.17 14.24 -1.83
CA LEU A 168 -30.19 15.00 -1.07
C LEU A 168 -30.82 16.29 -0.55
N LEU A 169 -30.67 16.54 0.74
CA LEU A 169 -31.24 17.73 1.40
C LEU A 169 -30.58 19.02 0.89
N LEU A 170 -29.27 19.02 0.72
CA LEU A 170 -28.45 20.08 0.15
C LEU A 170 -27.29 19.43 -0.57
N ASN A 171 -26.93 19.88 -1.75
CA ASN A 171 -25.66 19.56 -2.37
C ASN A 171 -24.76 20.78 -2.22
N ASP A 172 -23.98 20.80 -1.15
CA ASP A 172 -23.06 21.85 -0.77
C ASP A 172 -21.59 21.43 -0.88
N ALA A 173 -21.33 20.36 -1.63
CA ALA A 173 -20.00 19.80 -1.86
C ALA A 173 -19.18 20.70 -2.80
N THR A 174 -18.62 21.76 -2.26
CA THR A 174 -17.88 22.79 -3.02
C THR A 174 -16.50 23.09 -2.45
N HIS A 175 -16.10 22.36 -1.40
CA HIS A 175 -14.88 22.67 -0.64
C HIS A 175 -13.70 21.77 -1.03
N GLY A 176 -13.94 20.67 -1.76
CA GLY A 176 -12.93 19.68 -2.10
C GLY A 176 -12.55 18.77 -0.93
N PHE A 177 -11.61 17.84 -1.19
CA PHE A 177 -11.06 16.94 -0.18
C PHE A 177 -10.06 17.69 0.72
N PRO A 178 -10.03 17.45 2.03
CA PRO A 178 -11.00 16.67 2.82
C PRO A 178 -12.15 17.52 3.37
N LEU A 179 -12.23 18.82 3.02
CA LEU A 179 -13.14 19.76 3.69
C LEU A 179 -14.62 19.43 3.49
N ASN A 180 -15.00 18.77 2.40
CA ASN A 180 -16.38 18.33 2.21
C ASN A 180 -16.84 17.37 3.32
N GLU A 181 -15.96 16.56 3.90
CA GLU A 181 -16.27 15.65 5.02
C GLU A 181 -16.68 16.43 6.26
N PHE A 182 -15.99 17.52 6.55
CA PHE A 182 -16.28 18.35 7.71
C PHE A 182 -17.48 19.30 7.50
N LEU A 183 -17.65 19.81 6.30
CA LEU A 183 -18.53 20.95 6.03
C LEU A 183 -19.80 20.62 5.24
N SER A 184 -19.79 19.55 4.39
CA SER A 184 -20.94 19.20 3.58
C SER A 184 -22.00 18.41 4.36
N LEU A 185 -23.15 19.02 4.61
CA LEU A 185 -24.28 18.36 5.25
C LEU A 185 -24.84 17.22 4.38
N ALA A 186 -24.81 17.40 3.06
CA ALA A 186 -25.28 16.38 2.12
C ALA A 186 -24.41 15.12 2.20
N LEU A 187 -23.09 15.28 2.18
CA LEU A 187 -22.13 14.18 2.29
C LEU A 187 -22.28 13.46 3.63
N ASN A 188 -22.29 14.21 4.74
CA ASN A 188 -22.46 13.64 6.06
C ASN A 188 -23.76 12.85 6.20
N ASN A 189 -24.87 13.36 5.62
CA ASN A 189 -26.14 12.63 5.63
C ASN A 189 -26.10 11.33 4.82
N VAL A 190 -25.33 11.29 3.73
CA VAL A 190 -25.15 10.06 2.94
C VAL A 190 -24.40 9.01 3.74
N TYR A 191 -23.34 9.40 4.46
CA TYR A 191 -22.65 8.48 5.38
C TYR A 191 -23.57 8.01 6.51
N ASP A 192 -24.35 8.89 7.13
CA ASP A 192 -25.32 8.49 8.16
C ASP A 192 -26.31 7.43 7.63
N GLN A 193 -26.78 7.59 6.41
CA GLN A 193 -27.68 6.62 5.78
C GLN A 193 -26.96 5.29 5.46
N PHE A 194 -25.70 5.33 5.07
CA PHE A 194 -24.92 4.11 4.89
C PHE A 194 -24.74 3.38 6.23
N TRP A 195 -24.33 4.10 7.27
CA TRP A 195 -24.14 3.50 8.60
C TRP A 195 -25.44 3.00 9.24
N ALA A 196 -26.57 3.63 8.92
CA ALA A 196 -27.89 3.13 9.29
C ALA A 196 -28.36 1.93 8.44
N ASN A 197 -27.53 1.47 7.48
CA ASN A 197 -27.86 0.42 6.53
C ASN A 197 -29.17 0.69 5.75
N SER A 198 -29.39 1.95 5.40
CA SER A 198 -30.57 2.36 4.65
C SER A 198 -30.66 1.63 3.31
N ASN A 199 -31.85 1.16 2.94
CA ASN A 199 -32.09 0.42 1.70
C ASN A 199 -31.26 -0.85 1.52
N GLY A 200 -30.66 -1.41 2.59
CA GLY A 200 -29.88 -2.64 2.55
C GLY A 200 -28.54 -2.48 1.82
N LEU A 201 -27.93 -1.31 1.89
CA LEU A 201 -26.65 -1.00 1.23
C LEU A 201 -25.54 -1.95 1.67
N TRP A 202 -25.48 -2.32 2.94
CA TRP A 202 -24.48 -3.27 3.44
C TRP A 202 -24.53 -4.60 2.70
N ALA A 203 -25.73 -5.14 2.44
CA ALA A 203 -25.86 -6.42 1.74
C ALA A 203 -25.24 -6.37 0.32
N GLN A 204 -25.34 -5.24 -0.36
CA GLN A 204 -24.74 -5.06 -1.68
C GLN A 204 -23.19 -4.91 -1.59
N TYR A 205 -22.73 -4.15 -0.63
CA TYR A 205 -21.30 -3.99 -0.34
C TYR A 205 -20.63 -5.33 0.00
N LEU A 206 -21.29 -6.12 0.85
CA LEU A 206 -20.84 -7.46 1.22
C LEU A 206 -20.85 -8.44 0.03
N ALA A 207 -21.85 -8.34 -0.83
CA ALA A 207 -21.90 -9.15 -2.05
C ALA A 207 -20.75 -8.81 -3.01
N ALA A 208 -20.37 -7.53 -3.10
CA ALA A 208 -19.21 -7.10 -3.86
C ALA A 208 -17.92 -7.68 -3.25
N TRP A 209 -17.72 -7.61 -1.93
CA TRP A 209 -16.58 -8.24 -1.24
C TRP A 209 -16.54 -9.75 -1.44
N THR A 210 -17.66 -10.42 -1.36
CA THR A 210 -17.72 -11.89 -1.62
C THR A 210 -17.29 -12.22 -3.04
N ALA A 211 -17.64 -11.39 -4.03
CA ALA A 211 -17.19 -11.57 -5.41
C ALA A 211 -15.66 -11.35 -5.56
N VAL A 212 -15.14 -10.31 -4.94
CA VAL A 212 -13.69 -10.01 -4.90
C VAL A 212 -12.94 -11.16 -4.24
N ALA A 213 -13.35 -11.57 -3.04
CA ALA A 213 -12.71 -12.68 -2.33
C ALA A 213 -12.80 -14.01 -3.12
N THR A 214 -13.93 -14.29 -3.77
CA THR A 214 -14.08 -15.48 -4.62
C THR A 214 -13.10 -15.47 -5.79
N ARG A 215 -12.84 -14.30 -6.39
CA ARG A 215 -11.94 -14.17 -7.53
C ARG A 215 -10.48 -14.46 -7.16
N TRP A 216 -9.99 -13.99 -5.99
CA TRP A 216 -8.57 -14.02 -5.67
C TRP A 216 -8.16 -14.93 -4.50
N ARG A 217 -9.10 -15.67 -3.84
CA ARG A 217 -8.79 -16.56 -2.71
C ARG A 217 -7.69 -17.58 -2.94
N ASP A 218 -7.41 -17.92 -4.19
CA ASP A 218 -6.39 -18.90 -4.58
C ASP A 218 -5.19 -18.23 -5.31
N GLN A 219 -5.14 -16.89 -5.29
CA GLN A 219 -4.07 -16.10 -5.91
C GLN A 219 -2.81 -16.16 -5.02
N PRO A 220 -1.67 -16.66 -5.52
CA PRO A 220 -0.39 -16.53 -4.84
C PRO A 220 -0.05 -15.05 -4.60
N TYR A 221 0.61 -14.76 -3.48
CA TYR A 221 0.97 -13.39 -3.08
C TYR A 221 -0.21 -12.46 -2.75
N LEU A 222 -1.44 -12.97 -2.62
CA LEU A 222 -2.49 -12.20 -1.98
C LEU A 222 -2.15 -12.06 -0.49
N LEU A 223 -2.09 -10.82 0.02
CA LEU A 223 -2.01 -10.56 1.45
C LEU A 223 -3.40 -10.67 2.09
N GLY A 224 -4.38 -10.01 1.48
CA GLY A 224 -5.71 -9.97 2.02
C GLY A 224 -6.57 -8.83 1.49
N TYR A 225 -7.48 -8.38 2.33
CA TYR A 225 -8.57 -7.45 2.02
C TYR A 225 -8.61 -6.34 3.07
N ASP A 226 -8.50 -5.09 2.64
CA ASP A 226 -8.73 -3.90 3.46
C ASP A 226 -10.20 -3.50 3.29
N LEU A 227 -10.99 -3.69 4.35
CA LEU A 227 -12.44 -3.84 4.18
C LEU A 227 -13.17 -2.54 3.84
N PHE A 228 -12.61 -1.39 4.21
CA PHE A 228 -13.21 -0.09 3.95
C PHE A 228 -12.19 1.01 4.22
N ASN A 229 -11.78 1.74 3.18
CA ASN A 229 -10.88 2.88 3.30
C ASN A 229 -11.54 4.04 4.05
N GLU A 230 -10.86 4.57 5.07
CA GLU A 230 -11.19 5.82 5.79
C GLU A 230 -12.68 5.95 6.16
N PRO A 231 -13.17 5.12 7.10
CA PRO A 231 -14.58 5.17 7.49
C PRO A 231 -14.94 6.51 8.13
N TRP A 232 -15.61 7.40 7.38
CA TRP A 232 -16.05 8.68 7.88
C TRP A 232 -17.33 8.56 8.74
N PRO A 233 -17.37 9.17 9.96
CA PRO A 233 -18.48 8.99 10.91
C PRO A 233 -19.80 9.69 10.53
N GLY A 234 -19.86 10.39 9.40
CA GLY A 234 -21.01 11.22 9.05
C GLY A 234 -21.20 12.37 10.05
N THR A 235 -22.43 12.73 10.37
CA THR A 235 -22.74 13.83 11.30
C THR A 235 -22.22 13.62 12.72
N GLN A 236 -21.75 12.43 13.06
CA GLN A 236 -21.18 12.11 14.38
C GLN A 236 -19.71 12.52 14.52
N TRP A 237 -19.03 12.92 13.43
CA TRP A 237 -17.58 13.22 13.44
C TRP A 237 -17.12 14.15 14.58
N PRO A 238 -17.88 15.19 15.04
CA PRO A 238 -17.41 16.03 16.13
C PRO A 238 -17.25 15.27 17.45
N THR A 239 -18.03 14.19 17.67
CA THR A 239 -17.94 13.40 18.89
C THR A 239 -16.67 12.58 18.96
N CYS A 240 -16.03 12.30 17.83
CA CYS A 240 -14.79 11.55 17.76
C CYS A 240 -13.58 12.32 18.31
N PHE A 241 -13.63 13.66 18.33
CA PHE A 241 -12.63 14.48 19.02
C PHE A 241 -12.86 14.59 20.53
N GLU A 242 -14.15 14.56 20.98
CA GLU A 242 -14.53 14.85 22.34
C GLU A 242 -14.77 13.58 23.20
N LEU A 243 -15.26 12.49 22.57
CA LEU A 243 -15.78 11.30 23.27
C LEU A 243 -15.14 10.00 22.77
N ASP A 244 -13.96 10.06 22.19
CA ASP A 244 -13.21 8.89 21.71
C ASP A 244 -14.01 8.02 20.71
N CYS A 245 -14.91 8.61 19.92
CA CYS A 245 -15.70 7.97 18.85
C CYS A 245 -16.54 6.73 19.22
N VAL A 246 -16.75 6.47 20.50
CA VAL A 246 -17.32 5.21 21.04
C VAL A 246 -18.64 4.81 20.39
N LEU A 247 -19.52 5.77 20.07
CA LEU A 247 -20.82 5.48 19.47
C LEU A 247 -20.69 5.04 18.01
N PHE A 248 -19.81 5.71 17.27
CA PHE A 248 -19.56 5.35 15.88
C PHE A 248 -18.76 4.04 15.78
N ASP A 249 -17.77 3.83 16.62
CA ASP A 249 -16.97 2.59 16.65
C ASP A 249 -17.84 1.35 16.80
N ALA A 250 -18.91 1.42 17.60
CA ALA A 250 -19.85 0.31 17.75
C ALA A 250 -20.59 -0.01 16.43
N THR A 251 -20.93 1.02 15.65
CA THR A 251 -21.59 0.87 14.36
C THR A 251 -20.60 0.36 13.31
N LEU A 252 -19.42 0.95 13.27
CA LEU A 252 -18.32 0.56 12.36
C LEU A 252 -17.90 -0.89 12.58
N LEU A 253 -17.70 -1.28 13.84
CA LEU A 253 -17.36 -2.67 14.20
C LEU A 253 -18.43 -3.65 13.71
N LYS A 254 -19.71 -3.34 13.90
CA LYS A 254 -20.81 -4.18 13.43
C LYS A 254 -20.77 -4.34 11.92
N PHE A 255 -20.49 -3.27 11.18
CA PHE A 255 -20.35 -3.33 9.73
C PHE A 255 -19.15 -4.18 9.32
N GLN A 256 -17.96 -3.91 9.89
CA GLN A 256 -16.74 -4.62 9.54
C GLN A 256 -16.81 -6.12 9.89
N GLN A 257 -17.48 -6.50 10.98
CA GLN A 257 -17.73 -7.91 11.29
C GLN A 257 -18.62 -8.58 10.24
N GLN A 258 -19.60 -7.87 9.67
CA GLN A 258 -20.41 -8.40 8.57
C GLN A 258 -19.59 -8.47 7.28
N ALA A 259 -18.77 -7.47 6.97
CA ALA A 259 -17.87 -7.49 5.82
C ALA A 259 -16.87 -8.66 5.93
N LEU A 260 -16.28 -8.85 7.11
CA LEU A 260 -15.46 -10.03 7.43
C LEU A 260 -16.19 -11.34 7.13
N ALA A 261 -17.42 -11.48 7.60
CA ALA A 261 -18.22 -12.68 7.35
C ALA A 261 -18.47 -12.90 5.84
N GLY A 262 -18.68 -11.83 5.07
CA GLY A 262 -18.80 -11.87 3.62
C GLY A 262 -17.52 -12.37 2.93
N VAL A 263 -16.35 -11.87 3.37
CA VAL A 263 -15.05 -12.35 2.89
C VAL A 263 -14.84 -13.82 3.29
N ARG A 264 -15.10 -14.18 4.55
CA ARG A 264 -14.88 -15.54 5.09
C ARG A 264 -15.76 -16.60 4.46
N ALA A 265 -16.91 -16.21 3.89
CA ALA A 265 -17.73 -17.12 3.07
C ALA A 265 -17.00 -17.60 1.80
N ALA A 266 -16.02 -16.86 1.32
CA ALA A 266 -15.25 -17.20 0.12
C ALA A 266 -13.78 -17.55 0.44
N ASP A 267 -13.16 -16.86 1.40
CA ASP A 267 -11.73 -16.97 1.72
C ASP A 267 -11.51 -17.00 3.24
N THR A 268 -10.97 -18.11 3.73
CA THR A 268 -10.64 -18.33 5.15
C THR A 268 -9.14 -18.26 5.46
N LYS A 269 -8.30 -17.95 4.45
CA LYS A 269 -6.84 -18.02 4.57
C LYS A 269 -6.21 -16.65 4.73
N HIS A 270 -6.60 -15.68 3.87
CA HIS A 270 -5.93 -14.40 3.79
C HIS A 270 -6.46 -13.41 4.84
N PHE A 271 -5.65 -12.42 5.15
CA PHE A 271 -6.01 -11.41 6.14
C PHE A 271 -7.23 -10.60 5.68
N ALA A 272 -8.04 -10.19 6.66
CA ALA A 272 -9.00 -9.11 6.49
C ALA A 272 -8.63 -8.02 7.49
N PHE A 273 -8.45 -6.81 7.02
CA PHE A 273 -8.06 -5.68 7.83
C PHE A 273 -9.28 -4.85 8.19
N PHE A 274 -9.40 -4.53 9.48
CA PHE A 274 -10.33 -3.53 9.99
C PHE A 274 -9.61 -2.20 10.05
N GLU A 275 -10.24 -1.17 9.53
CA GLU A 275 -9.74 0.19 9.63
C GLU A 275 -10.60 0.98 10.64
N PRO A 276 -10.00 1.72 11.59
CA PRO A 276 -10.74 2.60 12.47
C PRO A 276 -11.34 3.78 11.68
N GLN A 277 -12.09 4.61 12.36
CA GLN A 277 -12.63 5.81 11.74
C GLN A 277 -11.50 6.79 11.34
N GLN A 278 -11.70 7.56 10.27
CA GLN A 278 -10.68 8.41 9.64
C GLN A 278 -10.01 9.41 10.60
N LEU A 279 -10.69 9.88 11.66
CA LEU A 279 -10.07 10.78 12.64
C LEU A 279 -8.99 10.11 13.51
N PHE A 280 -8.89 8.77 13.46
CA PHE A 280 -7.79 8.02 14.05
C PHE A 280 -6.44 8.43 13.44
N ASP A 281 -6.41 8.76 12.17
CA ASP A 281 -5.23 9.18 11.42
C ASP A 281 -4.64 10.49 11.97
N PHE A 282 -5.49 11.26 12.66
CA PHE A 282 -5.16 12.51 13.32
C PHE A 282 -5.04 12.36 14.85
N GLY A 283 -4.86 11.14 15.33
CA GLY A 283 -4.59 10.84 16.73
C GLY A 283 -5.82 10.64 17.63
N ALA A 284 -7.04 10.55 17.06
CA ALA A 284 -8.21 10.09 17.83
C ALA A 284 -8.08 8.58 18.12
N PRO A 285 -8.46 8.10 19.31
CA PRO A 285 -8.43 6.67 19.58
C PRO A 285 -9.62 5.93 18.93
N SER A 286 -9.51 4.60 18.86
CA SER A 286 -10.59 3.68 18.51
C SER A 286 -10.80 2.66 19.60
N GLY A 287 -12.02 2.13 19.73
CA GLY A 287 -12.44 1.26 20.84
C GLY A 287 -12.92 -0.12 20.40
N PHE A 288 -12.39 -0.72 19.35
CA PHE A 288 -12.79 -2.07 18.94
C PHE A 288 -12.38 -3.11 19.98
N PRO A 289 -13.33 -3.90 20.53
CA PRO A 289 -13.02 -5.04 21.39
C PRO A 289 -12.44 -6.20 20.58
N ALA A 290 -11.98 -7.23 21.27
CA ALA A 290 -11.44 -8.44 20.63
C ALA A 290 -12.44 -9.08 19.66
N VAL A 291 -11.93 -9.45 18.48
CA VAL A 291 -12.66 -10.18 17.45
C VAL A 291 -11.96 -11.53 17.21
N ASN A 292 -12.70 -12.60 17.28
CA ASN A 292 -12.16 -13.95 17.13
C ASN A 292 -12.08 -14.34 15.64
N ASP A 293 -11.00 -13.94 14.98
CA ASP A 293 -10.67 -14.40 13.63
C ASP A 293 -9.16 -14.66 13.54
N PRO A 294 -8.70 -15.80 13.01
CA PRO A 294 -7.28 -16.17 13.00
C PRO A 294 -6.44 -15.34 12.03
N ALA A 295 -7.06 -14.68 11.05
CA ALA A 295 -6.39 -13.86 10.05
C ALA A 295 -6.96 -12.43 10.03
N LEU A 296 -7.13 -11.85 11.23
CA LEU A 296 -7.55 -10.46 11.40
C LEU A 296 -6.34 -9.54 11.45
N GLY A 297 -6.41 -8.43 10.72
CA GLY A 297 -5.49 -7.31 10.77
C GLY A 297 -6.17 -6.02 11.19
N LEU A 298 -5.39 -5.06 11.69
CA LEU A 298 -5.73 -3.66 11.82
C LEU A 298 -4.92 -2.90 10.77
N SER A 299 -5.59 -2.16 9.89
CA SER A 299 -5.03 -1.14 9.03
C SER A 299 -5.29 0.25 9.62
N TRP A 300 -4.41 1.21 9.37
CA TRP A 300 -4.63 2.61 9.72
C TRP A 300 -3.73 3.51 8.89
N HIS A 301 -4.05 4.80 8.87
CA HIS A 301 -3.26 5.83 8.22
C HIS A 301 -2.55 6.72 9.24
N ALA A 302 -1.50 7.42 8.81
CA ALA A 302 -0.77 8.37 9.63
C ALA A 302 -0.42 9.60 8.79
N TYR A 303 -1.28 10.60 8.83
CA TYR A 303 -1.10 11.84 8.11
C TYR A 303 -0.81 13.02 9.05
N CYS A 304 0.01 13.93 8.56
CA CYS A 304 0.27 15.20 9.24
C CYS A 304 -0.93 16.14 9.09
N SER A 305 -1.87 16.10 10.02
CA SER A 305 -3.07 16.94 9.98
C SER A 305 -2.77 18.43 9.99
N ALA A 306 -1.68 18.86 10.65
CA ALA A 306 -1.28 20.26 10.65
C ALA A 306 -0.94 20.76 9.23
N GLU A 307 -0.33 19.92 8.39
CA GLU A 307 -0.05 20.24 6.99
C GLU A 307 -1.32 20.18 6.13
N LEU A 308 -2.13 19.13 6.32
CA LEU A 308 -3.38 18.95 5.58
C LEU A 308 -4.35 20.13 5.78
N PHE A 309 -4.45 20.63 6.99
CA PHE A 309 -5.36 21.74 7.33
C PHE A 309 -4.72 23.13 7.32
N ALA A 310 -3.42 23.27 7.05
CA ALA A 310 -2.71 24.55 7.09
C ALA A 310 -3.35 25.64 6.21
N SER A 311 -3.96 25.26 5.08
CA SER A 311 -4.62 26.19 4.14
C SER A 311 -6.10 26.47 4.45
N THR A 312 -6.71 25.77 5.43
CA THR A 312 -8.16 25.76 5.64
C THR A 312 -8.66 26.81 6.62
N GLY A 313 -7.74 27.40 7.42
CA GLY A 313 -8.09 28.33 8.51
C GLY A 313 -8.76 27.66 9.70
N LEU A 314 -8.69 26.32 9.80
CA LEU A 314 -9.09 25.61 11.01
C LEU A 314 -8.11 25.91 12.16
N PRO A 315 -8.51 25.71 13.43
CA PRO A 315 -7.63 25.94 14.58
C PRO A 315 -6.31 25.18 14.43
N ASP A 316 -5.23 25.74 14.97
CA ASP A 316 -3.92 25.08 15.04
C ASP A 316 -4.07 23.68 15.67
N LEU A 317 -3.88 22.65 14.86
CA LEU A 317 -3.78 21.29 15.35
C LEU A 317 -2.41 21.07 16.00
N PRO A 318 -2.27 20.11 16.93
CA PRO A 318 -0.97 19.77 17.48
C PRO A 318 0.03 19.43 16.36
N ASP A 319 1.30 19.76 16.61
CA ASP A 319 2.40 19.46 15.70
C ASP A 319 2.46 17.96 15.37
N CYS A 320 2.81 17.62 14.14
CA CYS A 320 2.89 16.24 13.66
C CYS A 320 3.87 15.38 14.45
N SER A 321 4.92 15.99 15.02
CA SER A 321 5.83 15.30 15.96
C SER A 321 5.14 14.84 17.26
N ILE A 322 3.93 15.31 17.54
CA ILE A 322 3.08 14.89 18.67
C ILE A 322 1.99 13.95 18.18
N LEU A 323 1.33 14.26 17.07
CA LEU A 323 0.18 13.49 16.58
C LEU A 323 0.57 12.11 16.07
N GLU A 324 1.58 12.02 15.21
CA GLU A 324 2.00 10.75 14.61
C GLU A 324 2.46 9.71 15.66
N PRO A 325 3.31 10.06 16.67
CA PRO A 325 3.59 9.12 17.76
C PRO A 325 2.34 8.72 18.57
N ARG A 326 1.34 9.61 18.67
CA ARG A 326 0.05 9.29 19.32
C ARG A 326 -0.73 8.29 18.47
N THR A 327 -0.84 8.50 17.15
CA THR A 327 -1.50 7.56 16.24
C THR A 327 -0.86 6.18 16.31
N MET A 328 0.49 6.09 16.30
CA MET A 328 1.20 4.82 16.49
C MET A 328 0.89 4.15 17.83
N SER A 329 0.85 4.93 18.93
CA SER A 329 0.53 4.40 20.26
C SER A 329 -0.92 3.92 20.35
N ASN A 330 -1.86 4.63 19.71
CA ASN A 330 -3.26 4.21 19.58
C ASN A 330 -3.37 2.92 18.78
N ALA A 331 -2.59 2.79 17.69
CA ALA A 331 -2.56 1.57 16.88
C ALA A 331 -2.07 0.37 17.68
N ASP A 332 -0.96 0.49 18.43
CA ASP A 332 -0.46 -0.58 19.31
C ASP A 332 -1.52 -1.03 20.32
N ALA A 333 -2.20 -0.06 20.97
CA ALA A 333 -3.25 -0.35 21.93
C ALA A 333 -4.45 -1.07 21.26
N GLN A 334 -4.84 -0.61 20.09
CA GLN A 334 -5.97 -1.18 19.35
C GLN A 334 -5.65 -2.56 18.78
N ILE A 335 -4.44 -2.81 18.26
CA ILE A 335 -3.96 -4.12 17.82
C ILE A 335 -4.04 -5.12 18.97
N ALA A 336 -3.56 -4.74 20.15
CA ALA A 336 -3.60 -5.59 21.34
C ALA A 336 -5.05 -5.87 21.80
N ALA A 337 -5.93 -4.87 21.79
CA ALA A 337 -7.33 -5.02 22.17
C ALA A 337 -8.11 -5.89 21.19
N LEU A 338 -7.94 -5.66 19.91
CA LEU A 338 -8.61 -6.39 18.82
C LEU A 338 -8.09 -7.83 18.69
N GLY A 339 -6.85 -8.09 19.08
CA GLY A 339 -6.17 -9.37 18.90
C GLY A 339 -5.80 -9.59 17.43
N ALA A 340 -5.28 -8.56 16.76
CA ALA A 340 -5.00 -8.54 15.32
C ALA A 340 -3.50 -8.49 15.02
N THR A 341 -3.12 -8.68 13.75
CA THR A 341 -1.85 -8.20 13.20
C THR A 341 -2.00 -6.76 12.73
N SER A 342 -0.94 -6.16 12.20
CA SER A 342 -0.91 -4.74 11.90
C SER A 342 -0.31 -4.40 10.55
N LEU A 343 -0.81 -3.30 9.94
CA LEU A 343 -0.22 -2.68 8.76
C LEU A 343 -0.63 -1.19 8.74
N MET A 344 0.34 -0.29 8.67
CA MET A 344 0.06 1.12 8.38
C MET A 344 -0.14 1.27 6.88
N THR A 345 -1.38 1.46 6.45
CA THR A 345 -1.76 1.35 5.03
C THR A 345 -1.62 2.64 4.24
N GLU A 346 -1.51 3.78 4.92
CA GLU A 346 -1.18 5.04 4.25
C GLU A 346 -0.39 5.99 5.15
N PHE A 347 0.47 6.77 4.52
CA PHE A 347 1.14 7.95 5.06
C PHE A 347 1.80 8.75 3.94
N GLY A 348 2.17 9.98 4.23
CA GLY A 348 2.90 10.84 3.31
C GLY A 348 1.98 11.74 2.50
N ALA A 349 1.68 11.42 1.24
CA ALA A 349 0.92 12.25 0.30
C ALA A 349 1.52 13.65 0.05
N ASN A 350 2.78 13.87 0.38
CA ASN A 350 3.46 15.16 0.31
C ASN A 350 4.92 15.02 -0.14
N ASP A 351 5.63 16.13 -0.29
CA ASP A 351 7.08 16.21 -0.54
C ASP A 351 7.86 16.65 0.72
N ASP A 352 7.26 16.67 1.92
CA ASP A 352 7.96 16.96 3.16
C ASP A 352 8.80 15.75 3.62
N LEU A 353 10.09 15.86 3.42
CA LEU A 353 11.06 14.83 3.78
C LEU A 353 11.18 14.65 5.30
N THR A 354 10.84 15.67 6.10
CA THR A 354 10.86 15.58 7.56
C THR A 354 9.73 14.71 8.05
N ASP A 355 8.53 14.92 7.50
CA ASP A 355 7.33 14.14 7.76
C ASP A 355 7.53 12.66 7.37
N ILE A 356 7.84 12.41 6.10
CA ILE A 356 8.07 11.04 5.57
C ILE A 356 9.16 10.32 6.39
N GLY A 357 10.26 11.01 6.70
CA GLY A 357 11.37 10.45 7.50
C GLY A 357 10.96 10.13 8.93
N ARG A 358 10.12 10.95 9.56
CA ARG A 358 9.61 10.73 10.90
C ARG A 358 8.69 9.51 10.94
N VAL A 359 7.72 9.41 10.02
CA VAL A 359 6.77 8.29 9.97
C VAL A 359 7.48 6.97 9.68
N THR A 360 8.41 6.92 8.70
CA THR A 360 9.17 5.70 8.43
C THR A 360 10.04 5.26 9.61
N ASN A 361 10.60 6.20 10.38
CA ASN A 361 11.37 5.87 11.59
C ASN A 361 10.46 5.40 12.74
N LEU A 362 9.27 5.96 12.89
CA LEU A 362 8.26 5.46 13.83
C LEU A 362 7.83 4.03 13.47
N ALA A 363 7.58 3.74 12.19
CA ALA A 363 7.24 2.40 11.74
C ALA A 363 8.35 1.38 12.06
N ASP A 364 9.62 1.73 11.88
CA ASP A 364 10.75 0.89 12.30
C ASP A 364 10.76 0.65 13.81
N GLN A 365 10.53 1.69 14.63
CA GLN A 365 10.50 1.59 16.10
C GLN A 365 9.38 0.70 16.61
N HIS A 366 8.20 0.75 15.96
CA HIS A 366 7.03 -0.07 16.28
C HIS A 366 7.04 -1.42 15.58
N LEU A 367 8.04 -1.70 14.70
CA LEU A 367 8.17 -2.95 13.94
C LEU A 367 6.95 -3.24 13.06
N VAL A 368 6.41 -2.20 12.44
CA VAL A 368 5.20 -2.22 11.62
C VAL A 368 5.55 -2.10 10.14
N GLY A 369 4.91 -2.93 9.31
CA GLY A 369 4.92 -2.77 7.87
C GLY A 369 4.08 -1.56 7.44
N TRP A 370 4.33 -1.04 6.23
CA TRP A 370 3.66 0.17 5.75
C TRP A 370 3.49 0.21 4.24
N THR A 371 2.54 1.04 3.76
CA THR A 371 2.40 1.46 2.36
C THR A 371 2.31 2.98 2.26
N TYR A 372 3.19 3.58 1.45
CA TYR A 372 3.26 5.03 1.23
C TYR A 372 2.19 5.47 0.21
N TRP A 373 1.55 6.61 0.40
CA TRP A 373 0.67 7.27 -0.57
C TRP A 373 1.45 8.35 -1.34
N ALA A 374 1.70 8.19 -2.65
CA ALA A 374 1.35 7.04 -3.46
C ALA A 374 2.49 6.70 -4.44
N TYR A 375 2.38 5.58 -5.14
CA TYR A 375 3.36 5.18 -6.16
C TYR A 375 3.45 6.21 -7.29
N LYS A 376 2.29 6.56 -7.85
CA LYS A 376 2.07 7.62 -8.84
C LYS A 376 0.81 8.38 -8.46
N THR A 377 0.58 9.54 -9.05
CA THR A 377 -0.66 10.30 -8.82
C THR A 377 -1.90 9.58 -9.32
N PHE A 378 -1.75 8.74 -10.35
CA PHE A 378 -2.88 8.07 -11.02
C PHE A 378 -4.03 9.02 -11.41
N SER A 379 -3.73 10.31 -11.56
CA SER A 379 -4.73 11.37 -11.79
C SER A 379 -5.75 11.50 -10.65
N ASP A 380 -5.32 11.32 -9.43
CA ASP A 380 -6.15 11.34 -8.22
C ASP A 380 -6.88 12.68 -8.05
N PRO A 381 -8.23 12.71 -8.04
CA PRO A 381 -9.00 13.94 -7.87
C PRO A 381 -9.02 14.44 -6.42
N THR A 382 -8.71 13.60 -5.45
CA THR A 382 -8.69 13.89 -4.01
C THR A 382 -7.26 14.01 -3.45
N GLY A 383 -6.25 13.71 -4.28
CA GLY A 383 -4.86 13.70 -3.88
C GLY A 383 -4.16 15.07 -3.92
N ALA A 384 -2.90 15.06 -3.50
CA ALA A 384 -2.01 16.23 -3.48
C ALA A 384 -1.28 16.45 -4.82
N GLY A 385 -1.75 15.85 -5.90
CA GLY A 385 -1.15 15.92 -7.22
C GLY A 385 0.27 15.37 -7.23
N GLN A 386 1.20 16.01 -7.97
CA GLN A 386 2.56 15.47 -8.11
C GLN A 386 3.33 15.38 -6.78
N ALA A 387 2.87 16.07 -5.71
CA ALA A 387 3.51 15.98 -4.40
C ALA A 387 3.39 14.58 -3.77
N GLU A 388 2.31 13.85 -4.03
CA GLU A 388 2.14 12.48 -3.51
C GLU A 388 2.98 11.43 -4.22
N SER A 389 3.26 11.62 -5.53
CA SER A 389 3.99 10.65 -6.35
C SER A 389 5.46 10.49 -5.96
N LEU A 390 6.00 9.28 -6.18
CA LEU A 390 7.45 9.03 -6.15
C LEU A 390 8.19 9.72 -7.30
N PHE A 391 7.51 10.06 -8.38
CA PHE A 391 8.11 10.58 -9.60
C PHE A 391 7.76 12.06 -9.82
N ALA A 392 8.62 12.78 -10.51
CA ALA A 392 8.32 14.13 -10.99
C ALA A 392 7.41 14.10 -12.24
N ASP A 393 7.44 13.00 -13.00
CA ASP A 393 6.55 12.65 -14.10
C ASP A 393 6.18 11.17 -13.99
N ASP A 394 4.92 10.84 -13.77
CA ASP A 394 4.43 9.47 -13.59
C ASP A 394 4.66 8.56 -14.81
N SER A 395 4.81 9.13 -15.99
CA SER A 395 5.09 8.38 -17.21
C SER A 395 6.57 8.04 -17.41
N ASP A 396 7.46 8.60 -16.57
CA ASP A 396 8.91 8.42 -16.67
C ASP A 396 9.51 7.94 -15.33
N LEU A 397 9.80 6.64 -15.24
CA LEU A 397 10.42 6.03 -14.06
C LEU A 397 11.83 6.57 -13.75
N THR A 398 12.48 7.26 -14.72
CA THR A 398 13.78 7.90 -14.50
C THR A 398 13.65 9.24 -13.76
N SER A 399 12.44 9.79 -13.70
CA SER A 399 12.12 11.05 -13.01
C SER A 399 11.94 10.89 -11.50
N LEU A 400 12.42 9.77 -10.92
CA LEU A 400 12.33 9.43 -9.50
C LEU A 400 12.82 10.59 -8.61
N LYS A 401 11.99 11.03 -7.68
CA LYS A 401 12.32 12.06 -6.70
C LYS A 401 13.35 11.52 -5.71
N ALA A 402 14.63 11.73 -6.01
CA ALA A 402 15.75 11.12 -5.29
C ALA A 402 15.70 11.30 -3.76
N PRO A 403 15.44 12.50 -3.20
CA PRO A 403 15.39 12.67 -1.74
C PRO A 403 14.24 11.86 -1.07
N LYS A 404 13.05 11.80 -1.68
CA LYS A 404 11.93 11.00 -1.20
C LYS A 404 12.25 9.51 -1.29
N ALA A 405 12.82 9.08 -2.41
CA ALA A 405 13.24 7.70 -2.61
C ALA A 405 14.33 7.25 -1.61
N ASP A 406 15.19 8.16 -1.14
CA ASP A 406 16.19 7.86 -0.10
C ASP A 406 15.55 7.54 1.26
N LEU A 407 14.32 7.99 1.52
CA LEU A 407 13.59 7.67 2.74
C LEU A 407 12.77 6.38 2.61
N LEU A 408 12.20 6.10 1.43
CA LEU A 408 11.28 5.00 1.20
C LEU A 408 11.99 3.72 0.71
N ILE A 409 13.02 3.84 -0.13
CA ILE A 409 13.86 2.72 -0.58
C ILE A 409 14.99 2.54 0.44
N ARG A 410 14.69 1.94 1.59
CA ARG A 410 15.58 1.85 2.76
C ARG A 410 15.91 0.40 3.11
N PRO A 411 17.04 0.14 3.81
CA PRO A 411 17.27 -1.19 4.36
C PRO A 411 16.21 -1.55 5.39
N TYR A 412 15.75 -2.79 5.35
CA TYR A 412 14.81 -3.34 6.34
C TYR A 412 14.87 -4.86 6.34
N ALA A 413 14.46 -5.47 7.45
CA ALA A 413 14.35 -6.92 7.57
C ALA A 413 13.01 -7.38 7.00
N ARG A 414 13.02 -7.89 5.74
CA ARG A 414 11.82 -8.35 5.04
C ARG A 414 11.26 -9.67 5.58
N ALA A 415 12.12 -10.52 6.15
CA ALA A 415 11.75 -11.76 6.82
C ALA A 415 12.75 -12.05 7.95
N ILE A 416 12.28 -12.34 9.16
CA ILE A 416 13.09 -12.45 10.36
C ILE A 416 12.91 -13.85 10.96
N ALA A 417 13.99 -14.66 11.03
CA ALA A 417 14.00 -15.99 11.65
C ALA A 417 13.93 -15.92 13.20
N GLY A 418 13.05 -15.09 13.71
CA GLY A 418 12.90 -14.79 15.13
C GLY A 418 11.75 -13.86 15.42
N THR A 419 11.58 -13.49 16.70
CA THR A 419 10.70 -12.42 17.14
C THR A 419 11.50 -11.13 17.18
N PRO A 420 11.19 -10.10 16.38
CA PRO A 420 11.92 -8.85 16.36
C PRO A 420 11.80 -8.13 17.70
N LEU A 421 12.88 -7.47 18.11
CA LEU A 421 12.95 -6.66 19.33
C LEU A 421 13.17 -5.19 19.00
N ALA A 422 13.97 -4.90 17.98
CA ALA A 422 14.23 -3.54 17.51
C ALA A 422 14.76 -3.57 16.07
N MET A 423 14.38 -2.57 15.28
CA MET A 423 14.92 -2.29 13.95
C MET A 423 15.09 -0.77 13.82
N SER A 424 16.13 -0.32 13.14
CA SER A 424 16.32 1.09 12.83
C SER A 424 17.21 1.27 11.61
N PHE A 425 16.96 2.36 10.88
CA PHE A 425 17.86 2.87 9.84
C PHE A 425 18.04 4.37 9.98
N ASP A 426 19.28 4.81 10.08
CA ASP A 426 19.64 6.22 10.07
C ASP A 426 20.06 6.65 8.66
N ASN A 427 19.23 7.47 8.02
CA ASN A 427 19.47 7.92 6.65
C ASN A 427 20.70 8.85 6.54
N GLY A 428 21.15 9.49 7.60
CA GLY A 428 22.34 10.34 7.60
C GLY A 428 23.63 9.52 7.57
N SER A 429 23.80 8.63 8.52
CA SER A 429 24.99 7.76 8.65
C SER A 429 24.94 6.50 7.79
N LYS A 430 23.76 6.16 7.23
CA LYS A 430 23.50 4.90 6.51
C LYS A 430 23.71 3.66 7.39
N ALA A 431 23.54 3.81 8.70
CA ALA A 431 23.64 2.71 9.65
C ALA A 431 22.28 2.04 9.80
N PHE A 432 22.22 0.73 9.55
CA PHE A 432 21.06 -0.11 9.82
C PHE A 432 21.36 -1.02 11.01
N SER A 433 20.38 -1.26 11.86
CA SER A 433 20.46 -2.22 12.94
C SER A 433 19.17 -3.04 13.06
N LEU A 434 19.34 -4.33 13.45
CA LEU A 434 18.26 -5.25 13.75
C LEU A 434 18.63 -6.08 14.96
N SER A 435 17.70 -6.32 15.87
CA SER A 435 17.84 -7.34 16.91
C SER A 435 16.57 -8.17 17.04
N TYR A 436 16.72 -9.47 17.31
CA TYR A 436 15.60 -10.39 17.47
C TYR A 436 15.95 -11.59 18.36
N THR A 437 14.93 -12.18 18.98
CA THR A 437 15.04 -13.48 19.65
C THR A 437 14.83 -14.60 18.63
N PRO A 438 15.79 -15.54 18.44
CA PRO A 438 15.64 -16.64 17.49
C PRO A 438 14.39 -17.48 17.68
N ARG A 439 13.79 -17.92 16.57
CA ARG A 439 12.72 -18.92 16.52
C ARG A 439 13.23 -20.18 15.80
N ALA A 440 12.47 -21.27 15.90
CA ALA A 440 12.68 -22.47 15.09
C ALA A 440 12.19 -22.23 13.65
N ALA A 441 12.87 -21.35 12.91
CA ALA A 441 12.60 -21.05 11.51
C ALA A 441 13.40 -21.99 10.60
N THR A 442 12.83 -22.36 9.45
CA THR A 442 13.47 -23.26 8.47
C THR A 442 14.18 -22.52 7.33
N ALA A 443 14.11 -21.18 7.32
CA ALA A 443 14.81 -20.31 6.39
C ALA A 443 15.53 -19.17 7.15
N PRO A 444 16.58 -18.57 6.58
CA PRO A 444 17.34 -17.49 7.23
C PRO A 444 16.55 -16.19 7.33
N THR A 445 17.01 -15.29 8.20
CA THR A 445 16.61 -13.88 8.18
C THR A 445 17.06 -13.23 6.88
N GLU A 446 16.22 -12.43 6.27
CA GLU A 446 16.47 -11.67 5.05
C GLU A 446 16.39 -10.19 5.30
N ILE A 447 17.45 -9.46 4.97
CA ILE A 447 17.51 -8.00 5.07
C ILE A 447 17.73 -7.46 3.67
N PHE A 448 16.81 -6.63 3.18
CA PHE A 448 17.00 -5.86 1.96
C PHE A 448 18.05 -4.77 2.20
N VAL A 449 19.07 -4.69 1.36
CA VAL A 449 20.16 -3.73 1.46
C VAL A 449 20.31 -3.02 0.10
N PRO A 450 19.63 -1.88 -0.11
CA PRO A 450 19.60 -1.19 -1.40
C PRO A 450 20.96 -0.57 -1.75
N THR A 451 21.45 -0.80 -2.95
CA THR A 451 22.68 -0.18 -3.47
C THR A 451 22.63 1.36 -3.45
N ARG A 452 21.43 1.93 -3.44
CA ARG A 452 21.20 3.37 -3.32
C ARG A 452 21.88 3.98 -2.09
N HIS A 453 21.84 3.28 -0.95
CA HIS A 453 22.49 3.71 0.29
C HIS A 453 23.93 3.22 0.42
N TYR A 454 24.28 2.17 -0.32
CA TYR A 454 25.57 1.50 -0.24
C TYR A 454 26.23 1.36 -1.62
N PRO A 455 26.49 2.48 -2.34
CA PRO A 455 26.97 2.41 -3.72
C PRO A 455 28.38 1.81 -3.88
N LYS A 456 29.16 1.78 -2.78
CA LYS A 456 30.49 1.13 -2.75
C LYS A 456 30.45 -0.23 -2.04
N GLY A 457 29.25 -0.72 -1.70
CA GLY A 457 29.05 -1.93 -0.89
C GLY A 457 28.89 -1.61 0.59
N TYR A 458 28.72 -2.65 1.38
CA TYR A 458 28.45 -2.57 2.82
C TYR A 458 29.25 -3.57 3.63
N SER A 459 29.40 -3.31 4.93
CA SER A 459 29.91 -4.24 5.91
C SER A 459 28.77 -4.67 6.84
N ALA A 460 28.67 -6.00 7.10
CA ALA A 460 27.70 -6.54 8.04
C ALA A 460 28.43 -7.14 9.25
N THR A 461 28.02 -6.74 10.45
CA THR A 461 28.50 -7.35 11.71
C THR A 461 27.33 -8.10 12.35
N VAL A 462 27.53 -9.37 12.69
CA VAL A 462 26.50 -10.23 13.26
C VAL A 462 26.99 -10.83 14.58
N ARG A 463 26.11 -10.88 15.58
CA ARG A 463 26.32 -11.61 16.84
C ARG A 463 25.16 -12.55 17.06
N GLY A 464 25.40 -13.78 17.51
CA GLY A 464 24.40 -14.82 17.71
C GLY A 464 23.89 -15.43 16.39
N GLY A 465 24.58 -15.16 15.29
CA GLY A 465 24.30 -15.67 13.95
C GLY A 465 25.49 -15.41 13.03
N HIS A 466 25.37 -15.84 11.78
CA HIS A 466 26.38 -15.61 10.75
C HIS A 466 25.76 -15.32 9.38
N VAL A 467 26.49 -14.58 8.55
CA VAL A 467 26.08 -14.24 7.18
C VAL A 467 26.16 -15.50 6.30
N THR A 468 25.13 -15.72 5.51
CA THR A 468 25.04 -16.84 4.55
C THR A 468 24.96 -16.40 3.10
N SER A 469 24.67 -15.12 2.83
CA SER A 469 24.70 -14.54 1.48
C SER A 469 26.11 -14.18 1.02
N ALA A 470 26.28 -13.95 -0.29
CA ALA A 470 27.49 -13.36 -0.84
C ALA A 470 27.72 -11.94 -0.29
N ALA A 471 28.96 -11.48 -0.32
CA ALA A 471 29.29 -10.11 0.01
C ALA A 471 28.54 -9.13 -0.91
N ASN A 472 28.03 -8.05 -0.34
CA ASN A 472 27.28 -7.02 -1.04
C ASN A 472 26.02 -7.52 -1.78
N ALA A 473 25.44 -8.64 -1.34
CA ALA A 473 24.17 -9.11 -1.87
C ALA A 473 23.05 -8.09 -1.61
N ALA A 474 22.15 -7.87 -2.56
CA ALA A 474 20.99 -7.00 -2.38
C ALA A 474 20.03 -7.51 -1.28
N VAL A 475 20.07 -8.81 -0.99
CA VAL A 475 19.44 -9.42 0.17
C VAL A 475 20.54 -10.08 1.01
N LEU A 476 20.83 -9.48 2.16
CA LEU A 476 21.71 -10.04 3.17
C LEU A 476 20.95 -11.13 3.92
N THR A 477 21.49 -12.35 3.97
CA THR A 477 20.88 -13.46 4.69
C THR A 477 21.71 -13.85 5.91
N ILE A 478 20.99 -14.10 7.05
CA ILE A 478 21.59 -14.44 8.34
C ILE A 478 20.98 -15.75 8.85
N ALA A 479 21.85 -16.74 9.11
CA ALA A 479 21.44 -17.93 9.86
C ALA A 479 21.71 -17.73 11.36
N ASN A 480 20.77 -18.20 12.19
CA ASN A 480 20.92 -18.18 13.64
C ASN A 480 21.95 -19.21 14.11
N ASP A 481 22.81 -18.85 15.06
CA ASP A 481 23.68 -19.80 15.70
C ASP A 481 22.91 -20.67 16.71
N THR A 482 23.26 -21.92 16.80
CA THR A 482 22.61 -22.86 17.72
C THR A 482 22.75 -22.39 19.17
N GLY A 483 21.61 -22.24 19.86
CA GLY A 483 21.56 -21.82 21.26
C GLY A 483 21.74 -20.30 21.48
N ALA A 484 21.78 -19.49 20.44
CA ALA A 484 21.82 -18.04 20.59
C ALA A 484 20.56 -17.56 21.30
N ALA A 485 20.73 -16.75 22.36
CA ALA A 485 19.61 -16.11 23.06
C ALA A 485 19.06 -14.91 22.30
N GLN A 486 19.89 -14.27 21.50
CA GLN A 486 19.55 -13.09 20.69
C GLN A 486 20.47 -13.03 19.47
N VAL A 487 19.93 -12.55 18.36
CA VAL A 487 20.72 -12.18 17.18
C VAL A 487 20.72 -10.65 17.05
N GLN A 488 21.89 -10.09 16.77
CA GLN A 488 22.09 -8.68 16.51
C GLN A 488 22.82 -8.52 15.18
N VAL A 489 22.30 -7.65 14.33
CA VAL A 489 22.88 -7.35 13.01
C VAL A 489 23.07 -5.85 12.91
N ALA A 490 24.26 -5.43 12.45
CA ALA A 490 24.54 -4.05 12.06
C ALA A 490 25.08 -4.03 10.63
N VAL A 491 24.56 -3.12 9.81
CA VAL A 491 25.02 -2.86 8.44
C VAL A 491 25.47 -1.42 8.32
N THR A 492 26.66 -1.20 7.77
CA THR A 492 27.26 0.13 7.55
C THR A 492 27.85 0.21 6.15
N SER A 493 28.01 1.42 5.61
CA SER A 493 28.71 1.61 4.34
C SER A 493 30.11 1.05 4.39
N ALA A 494 30.56 0.40 3.29
CA ALA A 494 31.97 0.07 3.13
C ALA A 494 32.80 1.37 3.10
N PRO A 495 34.03 1.35 3.63
CA PRO A 495 34.93 2.51 3.68
C PRO A 495 35.33 3.06 2.29
#